data_dde3e3532c24f0bb5af9ae8172c8e351
#
_entry.id   dde3e3532c24f0bb5af9ae8172c8e351
#
_cell.length_a   1.000
_cell.length_b   1.000
_cell.length_c   1.000
_cell.angle_alpha   90.00
_cell.angle_beta   90.00
_cell.angle_gamma   90.00
#
_symmetry.space_group_name_H-M   'P 1'
#
loop_
_entity.id
_entity.type
_entity.pdbx_description
1 polymer ?
#
loop_
_entity_poly.entity_id
_entity_poly.type
_entity_poly.pdbx_seq_one_letter_code
_entity_poly.pdbx_strand_id
1 'polypeptide(L)' 'NLYMSTKLTINNNGSVKIEGDFEIVDMQGDNYGLQGRTVLSICRCGLSANKPFCDGSHKGHFEHNAVAFDLPPKKV' A
#
# COMPACT_ATOMS: atom_id res chain seq x y z
N ASN A 1 -15.73 15.99 -8.65
CA ASN A 1 -15.21 16.28 -7.34
C ASN A 1 -13.80 16.86 -7.43
N LEU A 2 -13.58 17.99 -6.80
CA LEU A 2 -12.29 18.65 -6.80
C LEU A 2 -11.28 17.96 -5.88
N TYR A 3 -11.77 17.11 -5.00
CA TYR A 3 -10.95 16.42 -4.03
C TYR A 3 -11.01 14.93 -4.27
N MET A 4 -9.85 14.33 -4.39
CA MET A 4 -9.76 12.88 -4.48
C MET A 4 -9.44 12.36 -3.09
N SER A 5 -10.35 11.54 -2.55
CA SER A 5 -10.07 10.84 -1.31
C SER A 5 -8.99 9.81 -1.54
N THR A 6 -8.09 9.65 -0.59
CA THR A 6 -7.11 8.58 -0.63
C THR A 6 -7.78 7.29 -0.14
N LYS A 7 -7.62 6.23 -0.89
CA LYS A 7 -8.22 4.94 -0.58
C LYS A 7 -7.17 3.86 -0.62
N LEU A 8 -7.09 3.07 0.43
CA LEU A 8 -6.18 1.94 0.50
C LEU A 8 -7.00 0.65 0.46
N THR A 9 -6.67 -0.22 -0.47
CA THR A 9 -7.36 -1.50 -0.62
C THR A 9 -6.39 -2.62 -0.28
N ILE A 10 -6.77 -3.45 0.68
CA ILE A 10 -5.96 -4.61 1.09
C ILE A 10 -6.37 -5.78 0.21
N ASN A 11 -5.49 -6.22 -0.66
CA ASN A 11 -5.77 -7.33 -1.56
C ASN A 11 -5.53 -8.67 -0.88
N ASN A 12 -6.37 -9.65 -1.21
CA ASN A 12 -6.14 -11.01 -0.74
C ASN A 12 -4.82 -11.51 -1.29
N ASN A 13 -4.01 -12.12 -0.46
CA ASN A 13 -2.73 -12.74 -0.84
C ASN A 13 -1.83 -11.78 -1.63
N GLY A 14 -1.89 -10.50 -1.31
CA GLY A 14 -1.20 -9.54 -2.14
C GLY A 14 -0.86 -8.23 -1.48
N SER A 15 -0.72 -7.23 -2.32
CA SER A 15 -0.28 -5.89 -1.94
C SER A 15 -1.40 -5.05 -1.35
N VAL A 16 -1.02 -3.88 -0.85
CA VAL A 16 -1.95 -2.80 -0.53
C VAL A 16 -1.98 -1.86 -1.72
N LYS A 17 -3.15 -1.67 -2.31
CA LYS A 17 -3.32 -0.69 -3.38
C LYS A 17 -3.67 0.65 -2.78
N ILE A 18 -2.97 1.70 -3.20
CA ILE A 18 -3.25 3.07 -2.79
C ILE A 18 -3.72 3.83 -4.02
N GLU A 19 -4.84 4.52 -3.90
CA GLU A 19 -5.35 5.31 -5.01
C GLU A 19 -5.88 6.64 -4.50
N GLY A 20 -5.81 7.65 -5.35
CA GLY A 20 -6.26 9.00 -5.04
C GLY A 20 -5.11 9.98 -4.96
N ASP A 21 -5.22 10.92 -4.04
CA ASP A 21 -4.23 11.97 -3.83
C ASP A 21 -3.38 11.60 -2.62
N PHE A 22 -2.09 11.33 -2.84
CA PHE A 22 -1.21 10.87 -1.77
C PHE A 22 0.24 11.22 -2.09
N GLU A 23 1.07 11.17 -1.05
CA GLU A 23 2.51 11.20 -1.21
C GLU A 23 3.12 10.06 -0.41
N ILE A 24 4.26 9.58 -0.86
CA ILE A 24 4.99 8.51 -0.18
C ILE A 24 6.38 9.03 0.12
N VAL A 25 6.74 9.01 1.39
CA VAL A 25 8.04 9.52 1.84
C VAL A 25 8.81 8.43 2.56
N ASP A 26 10.13 8.58 2.61
CA ASP A 26 10.96 7.68 3.39
C ASP A 26 11.03 8.19 4.84
N MET A 27 11.83 7.50 5.64
CA MET A 27 11.95 7.79 7.07
C MET A 27 12.52 9.18 7.35
N GLN A 28 13.29 9.74 6.44
CA GLN A 28 13.83 11.07 6.56
C GLN A 28 12.90 12.16 6.03
N GLY A 29 11.78 11.77 5.45
CA GLY A 29 10.80 12.72 4.93
C GLY A 29 10.97 13.04 3.46
N ASP A 30 11.88 12.36 2.76
CA ASP A 30 12.09 12.57 1.34
C ASP A 30 11.04 11.84 0.51
N ASN A 31 10.49 12.51 -0.49
CA ASN A 31 9.45 11.94 -1.34
C ASN A 31 10.01 10.96 -2.36
N TYR A 32 9.32 9.84 -2.53
CA TYR A 32 9.56 8.99 -3.67
C TYR A 32 9.01 9.68 -4.92
N GLY A 33 9.73 9.57 -6.03
CA GLY A 33 9.28 10.10 -7.31
C GLY A 33 8.23 9.20 -7.92
N LEU A 34 6.98 9.63 -7.91
CA LEU A 34 5.86 8.79 -8.36
C LEU A 34 5.53 8.95 -9.83
N GLN A 35 6.17 9.89 -10.51
CA GLN A 35 5.98 10.12 -11.94
C GLN A 35 4.51 10.34 -12.33
N GLY A 36 3.79 11.08 -11.48
CA GLY A 36 2.40 11.43 -11.72
C GLY A 36 1.39 10.33 -11.50
N ARG A 37 1.79 9.22 -10.90
CA ARG A 37 0.86 8.11 -10.66
C ARG A 37 -0.13 8.45 -9.56
N THR A 38 -1.36 8.06 -9.76
CA THR A 38 -2.42 8.19 -8.75
C THR A 38 -2.88 6.84 -8.20
N VAL A 39 -2.26 5.76 -8.69
CA VAL A 39 -2.53 4.40 -8.21
C VAL A 39 -1.21 3.66 -8.09
N LEU A 40 -0.96 3.09 -6.92
CA LEU A 40 0.25 2.32 -6.65
C LEU A 40 -0.09 1.10 -5.80
N SER A 41 0.81 0.12 -5.81
CA SER A 41 0.69 -1.05 -4.95
C SER A 41 1.92 -1.14 -4.05
N ILE A 42 1.68 -1.33 -2.75
CA ILE A 42 2.72 -1.43 -1.73
C ILE A 42 2.89 -2.89 -1.34
N CYS A 43 4.12 -3.35 -1.30
CA CYS A 43 4.46 -4.73 -0.97
C CYS A 43 4.14 -5.05 0.49
N ARG A 44 3.56 -6.24 0.71
CA ARG A 44 3.35 -6.77 2.06
C ARG A 44 4.15 -8.05 2.32
N CYS A 45 4.62 -8.70 1.26
CA CYS A 45 5.29 -9.99 1.40
C CYS A 45 6.78 -9.87 1.76
N GLY A 46 7.37 -8.72 1.52
CA GLY A 46 8.79 -8.50 1.78
C GLY A 46 9.72 -9.05 0.71
N LEU A 47 9.18 -9.58 -0.39
CA LEU A 47 9.97 -10.23 -1.43
C LEU A 47 10.20 -9.38 -2.67
N SER A 48 9.54 -8.23 -2.76
CA SER A 48 9.69 -7.35 -3.91
C SER A 48 11.13 -6.86 -4.06
N ALA A 49 11.61 -6.85 -5.29
CA ALA A 49 12.92 -6.29 -5.60
C ALA A 49 12.89 -4.76 -5.61
N ASN A 50 11.72 -4.17 -5.55
CA ASN A 50 11.53 -2.72 -5.65
C ASN A 50 10.75 -2.17 -4.46
N LYS A 51 11.11 -2.63 -3.26
CA LYS A 51 10.43 -2.20 -2.03
C LYS A 51 10.45 -0.67 -1.90
N PRO A 52 9.40 -0.07 -1.41
CA PRO A 52 8.18 -0.66 -0.85
C PRO A 52 7.13 -1.03 -1.90
N PHE A 53 7.42 -0.83 -3.17
CA PHE A 53 6.45 -1.06 -4.23
C PHE A 53 6.38 -2.55 -4.59
N CYS A 54 5.17 -2.99 -4.96
CA CYS A 54 4.93 -4.37 -5.33
C CYS A 54 5.45 -4.66 -6.74
N ASP A 55 6.07 -5.82 -6.93
CA ASP A 55 6.50 -6.29 -8.26
C ASP A 55 5.94 -7.66 -8.61
N GLY A 56 4.97 -8.14 -7.83
CA GLY A 56 4.34 -9.42 -8.07
C GLY A 56 5.03 -10.60 -7.38
N SER A 57 6.12 -10.38 -6.65
CA SER A 57 6.87 -11.46 -5.99
C SER A 57 6.06 -12.19 -4.92
N HIS A 58 4.93 -11.61 -4.48
CA HIS A 58 4.08 -12.23 -3.47
C HIS A 58 3.35 -13.47 -3.97
N LYS A 59 3.25 -13.65 -5.29
CA LYS A 59 2.48 -14.74 -5.87
C LYS A 59 3.04 -16.09 -5.43
N GLY A 60 2.20 -16.89 -4.79
CA GLY A 60 2.60 -18.18 -4.27
C GLY A 60 3.41 -18.16 -2.99
N HIS A 61 3.70 -16.99 -2.43
CA HIS A 61 4.54 -16.83 -1.24
C HIS A 61 3.89 -16.09 -0.09
N PHE A 62 2.70 -15.55 -0.29
CA PHE A 62 2.03 -14.75 0.72
C PHE A 62 0.55 -15.04 0.70
N GLU A 63 0.00 -15.43 1.84
CA GLU A 63 -1.41 -15.75 1.96
C GLU A 63 -2.07 -14.88 3.02
N HIS A 64 -3.17 -14.26 2.66
CA HIS A 64 -3.97 -13.47 3.58
C HIS A 64 -5.34 -13.24 2.97
N ASN A 65 -6.37 -13.68 3.68
CA ASN A 65 -7.75 -13.40 3.28
C ASN A 65 -8.17 -12.11 3.99
N ALA A 66 -8.15 -11.02 3.24
CA ALA A 66 -8.34 -9.69 3.82
C ALA A 66 -9.82 -9.37 3.98
N VAL A 67 -10.31 -9.50 5.20
CA VAL A 67 -11.67 -9.16 5.56
C VAL A 67 -11.61 -8.05 6.61
N ALA A 68 -12.36 -6.98 6.37
CA ALA A 68 -12.35 -5.82 7.25
C ALA A 68 -12.81 -6.18 8.66
N PHE A 69 -12.18 -5.59 9.64
CA PHE A 69 -12.55 -5.75 11.03
C PHE A 69 -12.21 -4.47 11.80
N ASP A 70 -12.77 -4.35 12.98
CA ASP A 70 -12.50 -3.18 13.82
C ASP A 70 -11.24 -3.40 14.63
N LEU A 71 -10.34 -2.43 14.59
CA LEU A 71 -9.16 -2.46 15.44
C LEU A 71 -9.58 -2.29 16.91
N PRO A 72 -8.81 -2.87 17.85
CA PRO A 72 -9.09 -2.61 19.26
C PRO A 72 -8.92 -1.13 19.59
N PRO A 73 -9.54 -0.66 20.67
CA PRO A 73 -9.41 0.75 21.06
C PRO A 73 -7.93 1.13 21.23
N LYS A 74 -7.63 2.34 20.81
CA LYS A 74 -6.27 2.87 20.93
C LYS A 74 -5.91 3.01 22.40
N LYS A 75 -4.74 2.51 22.76
CA LYS A 75 -4.20 2.72 24.10
C LYS A 75 -3.54 4.09 24.18
N VAL A 76 -3.76 4.78 25.26
CA VAL A 76 -3.22 6.13 25.48
C VAL A 76 -2.07 6.08 26.47
#